data_cc6af23ea3b5bf8051babd428c3f3749
#
_entry.id   cc6af23ea3b5bf8051babd428c3f3749
#
_cell.length_a   1.000
_cell.length_b   1.000
_cell.length_c   1.000
_cell.angle_alpha   90.00
_cell.angle_beta   90.00
_cell.angle_gamma   90.00
#
_symmetry.space_group_name_H-M   'P 1'
#
loop_
_entity.id
_entity.type
_entity.pdbx_description
1 polymer ?
#
loop_
_entity_poly.entity_id
_entity_poly.type
_entity_poly.pdbx_seq_one_letter_code
_entity_poly.pdbx_strand_id
1 'polypeptide(L)'
;IIWIGTDGQGVFAYTKDAYTFCNITLNQLPIKKKRPVRAIQTDKDENLWLGTKDNGVICIKNYRMAKEYSSSNVIQYTMQDGLANNSVFAFSLSRKNILWICSDGPGISYYSYDDQKIHRISDARYVHTIYEASDSVLWVGADKGLLKLSVEWKGNKPIVKDSKAFLSEVRGKRFDIQIYSMYAENDSILWLGTRGSGAFRFNMYTGSYQNIRFNKVGIPPIDDILCILKDSKQRLWFGSSYGLTRLDSYQKDSVSFTSYSENKGLPNNTIHGMKEDSRGNLWLSSNTGIIQFNPDSEVFRQYNYKTGLDVFEFSDNAYYQSPFTGSIFFGGINGVVWLQEDSITENKMVPE
;
A
#
# COMPACT_ATOMS: atom_id res chain seq x y z
N ILE A 1 1.64 33.53 6.91
CA ILE A 1 2.70 32.98 7.77
C ILE A 1 2.88 33.92 8.94
N ILE A 2 2.82 33.39 10.16
CA ILE A 2 3.16 34.15 11.39
C ILE A 2 4.52 33.60 11.85
N TRP A 3 5.48 34.48 11.99
CA TRP A 3 6.78 34.17 12.56
C TRP A 3 6.76 34.43 14.05
N ILE A 4 7.09 33.42 14.85
CA ILE A 4 7.11 33.49 16.31
C ILE A 4 8.56 33.34 16.76
N GLY A 5 9.16 34.43 17.25
CA GLY A 5 10.46 34.39 17.92
C GLY A 5 10.30 33.91 19.35
N THR A 6 11.19 33.02 19.80
CA THR A 6 11.21 32.54 21.18
C THR A 6 12.54 32.86 21.84
N ASP A 7 12.53 33.01 23.16
CA ASP A 7 13.76 33.20 23.91
C ASP A 7 14.53 31.86 24.03
N GLY A 8 15.59 31.75 23.24
CA GLY A 8 16.49 30.60 23.28
C GLY A 8 16.07 29.35 22.49
N GLN A 9 14.85 29.32 21.88
CA GLN A 9 14.37 28.17 21.10
C GLN A 9 14.34 28.44 19.58
N GLY A 10 14.79 29.61 19.15
CA GLY A 10 14.82 30.02 17.74
C GLY A 10 13.53 30.66 17.24
N VAL A 11 13.32 30.58 15.93
CA VAL A 11 12.15 31.18 15.26
C VAL A 11 11.28 30.07 14.66
N PHE A 12 9.99 30.12 14.98
CA PHE A 12 8.98 29.23 14.43
C PHE A 12 8.13 29.94 13.38
N ALA A 13 7.82 29.27 12.30
CA ALA A 13 6.86 29.75 11.30
C ALA A 13 5.52 29.04 11.52
N TYR A 14 4.47 29.81 11.83
CA TYR A 14 3.10 29.32 11.86
C TYR A 14 2.40 29.67 10.57
N THR A 15 1.87 28.67 9.87
CA THR A 15 1.03 28.87 8.67
C THR A 15 -0.36 28.34 8.95
N LYS A 16 -1.38 29.18 8.70
CA LYS A 16 -2.79 28.77 8.85
C LYS A 16 -3.19 27.68 7.84
N ASP A 17 -2.43 27.55 6.77
CA ASP A 17 -2.69 26.64 5.65
C ASP A 17 -1.68 25.48 5.59
N ALA A 18 -1.11 25.08 6.72
CA ALA A 18 -0.35 23.84 6.82
C ALA A 18 -1.30 22.68 6.47
N TYR A 19 -0.93 21.85 5.50
CA TYR A 19 -1.67 20.62 5.17
C TYR A 19 -1.89 19.84 6.46
N THR A 20 -3.15 19.58 6.80
CA THR A 20 -3.46 18.88 8.03
C THR A 20 -3.32 17.38 7.77
N PHE A 21 -2.11 16.86 7.96
CA PHE A 21 -1.94 15.42 8.09
C PHE A 21 -2.49 14.99 9.44
N CYS A 22 -3.38 14.00 9.41
CA CYS A 22 -3.81 13.33 10.62
C CYS A 22 -2.86 12.17 10.90
N ASN A 23 -2.43 12.02 12.15
CA ASN A 23 -1.48 10.98 12.55
C ASN A 23 -2.07 10.15 13.70
N ILE A 24 -1.85 8.84 13.66
CA ILE A 24 -2.00 7.94 14.80
C ILE A 24 -0.66 7.25 15.00
N THR A 25 0.05 7.64 16.04
CA THR A 25 1.29 6.94 16.42
C THR A 25 0.97 5.70 17.24
N LEU A 26 1.77 4.65 17.09
CA LEU A 26 1.59 3.42 17.86
C LEU A 26 1.73 3.65 19.38
N ASN A 27 2.37 4.76 19.80
CA ASN A 27 2.49 5.12 21.21
C ASN A 27 1.16 5.57 21.83
N GLN A 28 0.23 6.08 21.02
CA GLN A 28 -1.10 6.47 21.46
C GLN A 28 -2.03 5.26 21.65
N LEU A 29 -1.67 4.08 21.10
CA LEU A 29 -2.51 2.90 21.16
C LEU A 29 -2.22 2.05 22.41
N PRO A 30 -3.24 1.44 23.05
CA PRO A 30 -3.11 0.61 24.25
C PRO A 30 -2.59 -0.81 23.89
N ILE A 31 -1.53 -0.89 23.12
CA ILE A 31 -0.90 -2.14 22.67
C ILE A 31 0.49 -2.30 23.29
N LYS A 32 0.85 -3.53 23.68
CA LYS A 32 2.12 -3.80 24.38
C LYS A 32 3.34 -3.64 23.49
N LYS A 33 3.28 -4.16 22.26
CA LYS A 33 4.40 -4.12 21.31
C LYS A 33 4.12 -3.07 20.24
N LYS A 34 5.11 -2.23 19.96
CA LYS A 34 5.07 -1.25 18.87
C LYS A 34 5.85 -1.83 17.70
N ARG A 35 5.15 -2.17 16.61
CA ARG A 35 5.73 -2.80 15.43
C ARG A 35 5.26 -2.09 14.17
N PRO A 36 6.10 -1.96 13.13
CA PRO A 36 5.75 -1.26 11.90
C PRO A 36 4.41 -1.67 11.32
N VAL A 37 3.65 -0.68 10.85
CA VAL A 37 2.42 -0.88 10.08
C VAL A 37 2.81 -1.27 8.66
N ARG A 38 2.22 -2.35 8.14
CA ARG A 38 2.48 -2.90 6.79
C ARG A 38 1.25 -3.04 5.92
N ALA A 39 0.08 -3.00 6.53
CA ALA A 39 -1.18 -3.05 5.81
C ALA A 39 -2.18 -2.09 6.41
N ILE A 40 -3.01 -1.48 5.59
CA ILE A 40 -4.02 -0.51 6.00
C ILE A 40 -5.30 -0.79 5.23
N GLN A 41 -6.43 -0.72 5.91
CA GLN A 41 -7.76 -0.81 5.32
C GLN A 41 -8.74 -0.02 6.17
N THR A 42 -9.74 0.62 5.56
CA THR A 42 -10.94 1.08 6.27
C THR A 42 -12.14 0.23 5.87
N ASP A 43 -13.11 0.11 6.75
CA ASP A 43 -14.37 -0.54 6.43
C ASP A 43 -15.53 0.47 6.38
N LYS A 44 -16.73 -0.03 6.05
CA LYS A 44 -17.96 0.78 5.93
C LYS A 44 -18.41 1.42 7.26
N ASP A 45 -17.97 0.86 8.39
CA ASP A 45 -18.31 1.33 9.74
C ASP A 45 -17.25 2.29 10.29
N GLU A 46 -16.41 2.86 9.40
CA GLU A 46 -15.31 3.78 9.72
C GLU A 46 -14.29 3.21 10.72
N ASN A 47 -14.10 1.88 10.72
CA ASN A 47 -13.02 1.29 11.47
C ASN A 47 -11.73 1.32 10.62
N LEU A 48 -10.61 1.59 11.28
CA LEU A 48 -9.27 1.54 10.68
C LEU A 48 -8.58 0.25 11.10
N TRP A 49 -8.25 -0.56 10.11
CA TRP A 49 -7.55 -1.82 10.27
C TRP A 49 -6.08 -1.65 9.91
N LEU A 50 -5.20 -1.96 10.84
CA LEU A 50 -3.75 -1.88 10.69
C LEU A 50 -3.15 -3.28 10.83
N GLY A 51 -2.52 -3.75 9.77
CA GLY A 51 -1.69 -4.96 9.80
C GLY A 51 -0.26 -4.61 10.19
N THR A 52 0.32 -5.34 11.12
CA THR A 52 1.63 -5.02 11.67
C THR A 52 2.65 -6.13 11.46
N LYS A 53 3.93 -5.79 11.59
CA LYS A 53 5.02 -6.77 11.67
C LYS A 53 5.04 -7.38 13.07
N ASP A 54 4.72 -8.68 13.18
CA ASP A 54 4.80 -9.49 14.42
C ASP A 54 3.88 -9.06 15.58
N ASN A 55 2.86 -8.23 15.33
CA ASN A 55 1.92 -7.82 16.38
C ASN A 55 0.44 -8.01 15.98
N GLY A 56 0.19 -8.76 14.90
CA GLY A 56 -1.16 -9.08 14.42
C GLY A 56 -1.85 -7.90 13.74
N VAL A 57 -3.16 -7.88 13.89
CA VAL A 57 -4.06 -6.86 13.35
C VAL A 57 -4.55 -5.98 14.49
N ILE A 58 -4.55 -4.68 14.28
CA ILE A 58 -5.13 -3.67 15.18
C ILE A 58 -6.34 -3.08 14.46
N CYS A 59 -7.50 -3.15 15.08
CA CYS A 59 -8.72 -2.50 14.63
C CYS A 59 -9.02 -1.30 15.54
N ILE A 60 -9.09 -0.10 14.97
CA ILE A 60 -9.45 1.13 15.66
C ILE A 60 -10.86 1.51 15.23
N LYS A 61 -11.82 1.37 16.13
CA LYS A 61 -13.23 1.70 15.88
C LYS A 61 -13.44 3.20 15.80
N ASN A 62 -14.22 3.65 14.81
CA ASN A 62 -14.56 5.07 14.61
C ASN A 62 -13.33 5.98 14.69
N TYR A 63 -12.24 5.61 14.04
CA TYR A 63 -10.92 6.24 14.17
C TYR A 63 -10.92 7.77 13.97
N ARG A 64 -11.83 8.29 13.15
CA ARG A 64 -11.94 9.74 12.85
C ARG A 64 -12.52 10.54 14.00
N MET A 65 -13.41 9.95 14.80
CA MET A 65 -14.09 10.59 15.93
C MET A 65 -13.42 10.31 17.27
N ALA A 66 -12.45 9.41 17.31
CA ALA A 66 -11.75 9.02 18.52
C ALA A 66 -10.88 10.17 19.03
N LYS A 67 -11.22 10.72 20.21
CA LYS A 67 -10.40 11.70 20.92
C LYS A 67 -9.24 11.05 21.67
N GLU A 68 -9.44 9.80 22.08
CA GLU A 68 -8.47 8.99 22.82
C GLU A 68 -8.56 7.53 22.35
N TYR A 69 -7.45 6.82 22.46
CA TYR A 69 -7.34 5.41 22.10
C TYR A 69 -7.22 4.55 23.34
N SER A 70 -8.24 3.77 23.61
CA SER A 70 -8.34 2.89 24.80
C SER A 70 -8.79 1.47 24.39
N SER A 71 -8.82 0.56 25.33
CA SER A 71 -9.31 -0.81 25.09
C SER A 71 -10.80 -0.88 24.71
N SER A 72 -11.54 0.23 24.81
CA SER A 72 -12.95 0.29 24.37
C SER A 72 -13.09 0.47 22.86
N ASN A 73 -12.12 1.13 22.20
CA ASN A 73 -12.16 1.40 20.77
C ASN A 73 -10.97 0.84 19.98
N VAL A 74 -9.99 0.21 20.65
CA VAL A 74 -8.86 -0.45 20.02
C VAL A 74 -8.87 -1.94 20.33
N ILE A 75 -9.01 -2.77 19.31
CA ILE A 75 -9.02 -4.23 19.42
C ILE A 75 -7.78 -4.77 18.72
N GLN A 76 -7.07 -5.68 19.37
CA GLN A 76 -5.95 -6.38 18.77
C GLN A 76 -6.31 -7.83 18.53
N TYR A 77 -6.04 -8.33 17.31
CA TYR A 77 -6.21 -9.72 16.92
C TYR A 77 -4.85 -10.34 16.63
N THR A 78 -4.64 -11.56 17.14
CA THR A 78 -3.39 -12.29 17.04
C THR A 78 -3.65 -13.74 16.59
N MET A 79 -2.60 -14.56 16.52
CA MET A 79 -2.74 -16.00 16.27
C MET A 79 -3.64 -16.69 17.30
N GLN A 80 -3.77 -16.16 18.52
CA GLN A 80 -4.69 -16.69 19.53
C GLN A 80 -6.16 -16.45 19.17
N ASP A 81 -6.41 -15.45 18.34
CA ASP A 81 -7.74 -15.07 17.86
C ASP A 81 -8.08 -15.65 16.48
N GLY A 82 -7.21 -16.52 15.93
CA GLY A 82 -7.44 -17.20 14.64
C GLY A 82 -6.62 -16.69 13.47
N LEU A 83 -5.74 -15.69 13.64
CA LEU A 83 -4.81 -15.28 12.59
C LEU A 83 -3.86 -16.43 12.20
N ALA A 84 -3.56 -16.51 10.91
CA ALA A 84 -2.58 -17.48 10.43
C ALA A 84 -1.15 -17.16 10.90
N ASN A 85 -0.81 -15.86 10.98
CA ASN A 85 0.45 -15.34 11.50
C ASN A 85 0.28 -13.90 11.99
N ASN A 86 1.09 -13.46 12.97
CA ASN A 86 1.05 -12.10 13.50
C ASN A 86 1.74 -11.06 12.59
N SER A 87 2.51 -11.47 11.60
CA SER A 87 3.06 -10.58 10.57
C SER A 87 2.07 -10.45 9.41
N VAL A 88 1.38 -9.31 9.31
CA VAL A 88 0.33 -9.06 8.32
C VAL A 88 0.84 -8.11 7.25
N PHE A 89 0.70 -8.49 5.97
CA PHE A 89 1.21 -7.74 4.82
C PHE A 89 0.16 -7.05 3.98
N ALA A 90 -1.06 -7.60 3.93
CA ALA A 90 -2.10 -7.02 3.08
C ALA A 90 -3.50 -7.30 3.61
N PHE A 91 -4.39 -6.39 3.26
CA PHE A 91 -5.84 -6.55 3.42
C PHE A 91 -6.54 -6.42 2.07
N SER A 92 -7.72 -7.01 1.97
CA SER A 92 -8.67 -6.76 0.88
C SER A 92 -10.09 -6.90 1.41
N LEU A 93 -10.89 -5.86 1.27
CA LEU A 93 -12.30 -5.90 1.63
C LEU A 93 -13.08 -6.63 0.55
N SER A 94 -13.74 -7.73 0.93
CA SER A 94 -14.56 -8.54 0.03
C SER A 94 -15.96 -7.98 -0.09
N ARG A 95 -16.58 -8.22 -1.25
CA ARG A 95 -18.02 -7.96 -1.48
C ARG A 95 -18.94 -8.83 -0.61
N LYS A 96 -18.40 -9.92 -0.04
CA LYS A 96 -19.13 -10.90 0.82
C LYS A 96 -19.07 -10.58 2.32
N ASN A 97 -18.91 -9.31 2.69
CA ASN A 97 -18.90 -8.86 4.08
C ASN A 97 -17.82 -9.54 4.94
N ILE A 98 -16.63 -9.72 4.38
CA ILE A 98 -15.43 -10.17 5.09
C ILE A 98 -14.23 -9.30 4.73
N LEU A 99 -13.24 -9.28 5.59
CA LEU A 99 -11.93 -8.67 5.33
C LEU A 99 -10.89 -9.79 5.18
N TRP A 100 -10.32 -9.94 3.98
CA TRP A 100 -9.18 -10.82 3.74
C TRP A 100 -7.94 -10.31 4.44
N ILE A 101 -7.17 -11.21 5.05
CA ILE A 101 -5.96 -10.89 5.82
C ILE A 101 -4.83 -11.80 5.33
N CYS A 102 -3.81 -11.22 4.72
CA CYS A 102 -2.64 -11.92 4.21
C CYS A 102 -1.48 -11.78 5.17
N SER A 103 -0.84 -12.89 5.51
CA SER A 103 0.21 -12.92 6.51
C SER A 103 1.51 -13.51 5.97
N ASP A 104 2.62 -13.07 6.54
CA ASP A 104 3.93 -13.69 6.42
C ASP A 104 3.89 -15.07 7.11
N GLY A 105 4.46 -16.10 6.47
CA GLY A 105 4.35 -17.46 6.97
C GLY A 105 3.11 -18.19 6.45
N PRO A 106 2.61 -19.22 7.15
CA PRO A 106 1.53 -20.03 6.63
C PRO A 106 0.17 -19.38 6.80
N GLY A 107 -0.49 -19.09 5.70
CA GLY A 107 -1.94 -18.94 5.64
C GLY A 107 -2.48 -17.57 5.25
N ILE A 108 -3.71 -17.66 4.76
CA ILE A 108 -4.63 -16.55 4.58
C ILE A 108 -5.72 -16.70 5.63
N SER A 109 -6.05 -15.60 6.28
CA SER A 109 -7.18 -15.50 7.21
C SER A 109 -8.22 -14.54 6.65
N TYR A 110 -9.39 -14.53 7.23
CA TYR A 110 -10.38 -13.48 7.03
C TYR A 110 -11.04 -13.11 8.34
N TYR A 111 -11.40 -11.84 8.46
CA TYR A 111 -12.31 -11.38 9.51
C TYR A 111 -13.73 -11.39 8.95
N SER A 112 -14.65 -12.03 9.68
CA SER A 112 -16.08 -12.08 9.35
C SER A 112 -16.81 -11.02 10.15
N TYR A 113 -17.50 -10.11 9.46
CA TYR A 113 -18.34 -9.08 10.12
C TYR A 113 -19.60 -9.67 10.74
N ASP A 114 -20.02 -10.90 10.36
CA ASP A 114 -21.22 -11.56 10.88
C ASP A 114 -21.02 -12.09 12.28
N ASP A 115 -19.90 -12.76 12.56
CA ASP A 115 -19.58 -13.33 13.87
C ASP A 115 -18.48 -12.57 14.62
N GLN A 116 -17.92 -11.52 13.99
CA GLN A 116 -16.86 -10.65 14.51
C GLN A 116 -15.59 -11.43 14.93
N LYS A 117 -15.25 -12.48 14.17
CA LYS A 117 -14.11 -13.36 14.44
C LYS A 117 -13.18 -13.47 13.23
N ILE A 118 -11.95 -13.85 13.53
CA ILE A 118 -10.97 -14.21 12.52
C ILE A 118 -11.00 -15.74 12.30
N HIS A 119 -10.96 -16.12 11.02
CA HIS A 119 -10.94 -17.49 10.57
C HIS A 119 -9.77 -17.70 9.61
N ARG A 120 -9.09 -18.83 9.74
CA ARG A 120 -8.03 -19.26 8.82
C ARG A 120 -8.61 -20.13 7.73
N ILE A 121 -8.17 -19.96 6.47
CA ILE A 121 -8.72 -20.71 5.33
C ILE A 121 -7.68 -21.40 4.45
N SER A 122 -6.44 -20.97 4.42
CA SER A 122 -5.45 -21.48 3.50
C SER A 122 -4.07 -21.54 4.13
N ASP A 123 -3.27 -22.52 3.70
CA ASP A 123 -1.86 -22.67 4.04
C ASP A 123 -0.92 -22.04 2.99
N ALA A 124 -1.44 -21.21 2.08
CA ALA A 124 -0.61 -20.42 1.18
C ALA A 124 0.44 -19.63 1.99
N ARG A 125 1.73 -19.78 1.65
CA ARG A 125 2.81 -19.26 2.47
C ARG A 125 3.38 -17.98 1.93
N TYR A 126 3.79 -17.08 2.82
CA TYR A 126 4.49 -15.83 2.53
C TYR A 126 3.71 -14.96 1.53
N VAL A 127 2.48 -14.63 1.91
CA VAL A 127 1.54 -13.86 1.08
C VAL A 127 1.75 -12.37 1.32
N HIS A 128 2.09 -11.64 0.26
CA HIS A 128 2.36 -10.20 0.31
C HIS A 128 1.21 -9.35 -0.18
N THR A 129 0.41 -9.86 -1.11
CA THR A 129 -0.69 -9.09 -1.71
C THR A 129 -1.81 -10.02 -2.18
N ILE A 130 -3.04 -9.50 -2.24
CA ILE A 130 -4.24 -10.24 -2.64
C ILE A 130 -5.14 -9.38 -3.52
N TYR A 131 -5.75 -9.99 -4.52
CA TYR A 131 -6.74 -9.38 -5.39
C TYR A 131 -7.93 -10.33 -5.58
N GLU A 132 -9.13 -9.90 -5.18
CA GLU A 132 -10.39 -10.59 -5.41
C GLU A 132 -10.91 -10.24 -6.80
N ALA A 133 -10.67 -11.12 -7.76
CA ALA A 133 -11.11 -10.91 -9.15
C ALA A 133 -12.62 -11.16 -9.32
N SER A 134 -13.16 -12.10 -8.55
CA SER A 134 -14.59 -12.40 -8.48
C SER A 134 -14.92 -13.09 -7.16
N ASP A 135 -16.20 -13.32 -6.90
CA ASP A 135 -16.64 -14.06 -5.71
C ASP A 135 -15.98 -15.46 -5.59
N SER A 136 -15.57 -16.06 -6.71
CA SER A 136 -14.99 -17.42 -6.75
C SER A 136 -13.49 -17.47 -7.01
N VAL A 137 -12.83 -16.33 -7.24
CA VAL A 137 -11.42 -16.29 -7.65
C VAL A 137 -10.64 -15.24 -6.87
N LEU A 138 -9.62 -15.69 -6.15
CA LEU A 138 -8.59 -14.84 -5.54
C LEU A 138 -7.25 -15.04 -6.26
N TRP A 139 -6.58 -13.96 -6.55
CA TRP A 139 -5.19 -13.94 -6.96
C TRP A 139 -4.32 -13.51 -5.78
N VAL A 140 -3.26 -14.25 -5.53
CA VAL A 140 -2.41 -14.09 -4.36
C VAL A 140 -0.96 -14.00 -4.79
N GLY A 141 -0.33 -12.86 -4.52
CA GLY A 141 1.10 -12.67 -4.73
C GLY A 141 1.89 -13.14 -3.52
N ALA A 142 2.88 -14.01 -3.76
CA ALA A 142 3.66 -14.65 -2.72
C ALA A 142 5.15 -14.69 -3.08
N ASP A 143 6.00 -15.19 -2.16
CA ASP A 143 7.43 -15.40 -2.36
C ASP A 143 7.75 -16.36 -3.54
N LYS A 144 6.82 -17.23 -3.88
CA LYS A 144 6.99 -18.26 -4.91
C LYS A 144 6.03 -18.07 -6.09
N GLY A 145 5.86 -16.85 -6.55
CA GLY A 145 5.04 -16.54 -7.70
C GLY A 145 3.63 -16.13 -7.39
N LEU A 146 2.75 -16.29 -8.36
CA LEU A 146 1.34 -15.95 -8.32
C LEU A 146 0.50 -17.20 -8.10
N LEU A 147 -0.40 -17.18 -7.14
CA LEU A 147 -1.36 -18.24 -6.89
C LEU A 147 -2.76 -17.78 -7.31
N LYS A 148 -3.49 -18.63 -8.01
CA LYS A 148 -4.93 -18.52 -8.21
C LYS A 148 -5.61 -19.47 -7.24
N LEU A 149 -6.47 -18.94 -6.37
CA LEU A 149 -7.29 -19.74 -5.46
C LEU A 149 -8.72 -19.74 -5.96
N SER A 150 -9.32 -20.93 -6.08
CA SER A 150 -10.73 -21.11 -6.36
C SER A 150 -11.49 -21.17 -5.05
N VAL A 151 -12.46 -20.28 -4.85
CA VAL A 151 -13.21 -20.14 -3.60
C VAL A 151 -14.66 -20.52 -3.83
N GLU A 152 -15.20 -21.35 -2.95
CA GLU A 152 -16.62 -21.66 -2.82
C GLU A 152 -17.16 -21.05 -1.52
N TRP A 153 -18.39 -20.59 -1.52
CA TRP A 153 -19.01 -19.98 -0.36
C TRP A 153 -20.07 -20.89 0.25
N LYS A 154 -19.99 -21.12 1.56
CA LYS A 154 -21.08 -21.71 2.35
C LYS A 154 -21.66 -20.63 3.25
N GLY A 155 -22.76 -20.00 2.80
CA GLY A 155 -23.21 -18.74 3.36
C GLY A 155 -22.12 -17.68 3.14
N ASN A 156 -21.68 -16.99 4.21
CA ASN A 156 -20.58 -16.00 4.17
C ASN A 156 -19.20 -16.59 4.54
N LYS A 157 -19.06 -17.93 4.56
CA LYS A 157 -17.80 -18.61 4.88
C LYS A 157 -17.10 -19.06 3.59
N PRO A 158 -15.92 -18.53 3.24
CA PRO A 158 -15.16 -18.96 2.09
C PRO A 158 -14.45 -20.30 2.36
N ILE A 159 -14.40 -21.16 1.35
CA ILE A 159 -13.66 -22.42 1.35
C ILE A 159 -12.80 -22.46 0.10
N VAL A 160 -11.49 -22.62 0.26
CA VAL A 160 -10.59 -22.84 -0.87
C VAL A 160 -10.75 -24.26 -1.37
N LYS A 161 -11.15 -24.43 -2.61
CA LYS A 161 -11.36 -25.73 -3.28
C LYS A 161 -10.14 -26.19 -4.05
N ASP A 162 -9.46 -25.24 -4.69
CA ASP A 162 -8.32 -25.54 -5.54
C ASP A 162 -7.35 -24.36 -5.54
N SER A 163 -6.06 -24.68 -5.81
CA SER A 163 -5.03 -23.69 -5.95
C SER A 163 -4.13 -24.02 -7.15
N LYS A 164 -3.88 -23.00 -7.99
CA LYS A 164 -2.99 -23.13 -9.14
C LYS A 164 -1.88 -22.09 -9.09
N ALA A 165 -0.63 -22.54 -9.20
CA ALA A 165 0.54 -21.67 -9.22
C ALA A 165 0.87 -21.21 -10.64
N PHE A 166 1.31 -19.96 -10.77
CA PHE A 166 1.84 -19.33 -11.96
C PHE A 166 3.12 -18.60 -11.61
N LEU A 167 4.00 -18.40 -12.59
CA LEU A 167 5.28 -17.70 -12.42
C LEU A 167 6.24 -18.35 -11.39
N SER A 168 6.01 -19.61 -11.04
CA SER A 168 6.94 -20.39 -10.20
C SER A 168 8.15 -20.89 -11.00
N GLU A 169 8.03 -20.90 -12.35
CA GLU A 169 9.10 -21.21 -13.28
C GLU A 169 9.11 -20.21 -14.43
N VAL A 170 10.26 -19.62 -14.72
CA VAL A 170 10.47 -18.75 -15.89
C VAL A 170 11.58 -19.36 -16.73
N ARG A 171 11.28 -19.65 -18.02
CA ARG A 171 12.22 -20.27 -18.99
C ARG A 171 12.82 -21.61 -18.50
N GLY A 172 12.01 -22.45 -17.85
CA GLY A 172 12.43 -23.77 -17.38
C GLY A 172 13.37 -23.77 -16.16
N LYS A 173 13.62 -22.63 -15.56
CA LYS A 173 14.33 -22.53 -14.28
C LYS A 173 13.35 -22.14 -13.19
N ARG A 174 13.40 -22.82 -12.05
CA ARG A 174 12.71 -22.39 -10.84
C ARG A 174 13.30 -21.07 -10.38
N PHE A 175 12.48 -20.04 -10.36
CA PHE A 175 12.81 -18.77 -9.76
C PHE A 175 11.81 -18.53 -8.63
N ASP A 176 12.30 -18.13 -7.48
CA ASP A 176 11.46 -17.59 -6.42
C ASP A 176 11.13 -16.12 -6.79
N ILE A 177 10.13 -15.95 -7.67
CA ILE A 177 9.62 -14.61 -8.04
C ILE A 177 8.74 -14.13 -6.90
N GLN A 178 9.28 -13.22 -6.12
CA GLN A 178 8.54 -12.59 -5.01
C GLN A 178 7.63 -11.50 -5.57
N ILE A 179 6.31 -11.67 -5.45
CA ILE A 179 5.32 -10.68 -5.90
C ILE A 179 4.91 -9.82 -4.70
N TYR A 180 5.26 -8.55 -4.76
CA TYR A 180 5.01 -7.58 -3.68
C TYR A 180 3.78 -6.72 -3.92
N SER A 181 3.48 -6.39 -5.17
CA SER A 181 2.34 -5.53 -5.50
C SER A 181 1.56 -6.08 -6.68
N MET A 182 0.25 -5.82 -6.70
CA MET A 182 -0.65 -6.16 -7.78
C MET A 182 -1.55 -4.99 -8.12
N TYR A 183 -1.79 -4.80 -9.41
CA TYR A 183 -2.74 -3.82 -9.93
C TYR A 183 -3.55 -4.44 -11.08
N ALA A 184 -4.87 -4.56 -10.91
CA ALA A 184 -5.76 -5.01 -11.96
C ALA A 184 -6.05 -3.85 -12.92
N GLU A 185 -5.55 -3.96 -14.16
CA GLU A 185 -5.82 -2.96 -15.20
C GLU A 185 -7.26 -3.07 -15.71
N ASN A 186 -7.75 -4.28 -15.82
CA ASN A 186 -9.11 -4.66 -16.19
C ASN A 186 -9.36 -6.13 -15.78
N ASP A 187 -10.50 -6.69 -16.14
CA ASP A 187 -10.89 -8.07 -15.80
C ASP A 187 -9.99 -9.16 -16.38
N SER A 188 -9.11 -8.81 -17.33
CA SER A 188 -8.22 -9.76 -18.00
C SER A 188 -6.75 -9.60 -17.62
N ILE A 189 -6.33 -8.40 -17.24
CA ILE A 189 -4.93 -8.04 -17.10
C ILE A 189 -4.61 -7.65 -15.67
N LEU A 190 -3.65 -8.34 -15.09
CA LEU A 190 -3.08 -8.09 -13.79
C LEU A 190 -1.60 -7.69 -13.93
N TRP A 191 -1.26 -6.50 -13.48
CA TRP A 191 0.13 -6.08 -13.35
C TRP A 191 0.68 -6.55 -12.02
N LEU A 192 1.90 -7.09 -12.05
CA LEU A 192 2.59 -7.65 -10.89
C LEU A 192 3.91 -6.93 -10.72
N GLY A 193 4.14 -6.37 -9.55
CA GLY A 193 5.43 -5.83 -9.14
C GLY A 193 6.19 -6.88 -8.34
N THR A 194 7.47 -7.05 -8.68
CA THR A 194 8.30 -8.09 -8.07
C THR A 194 9.55 -7.52 -7.43
N ARG A 195 10.14 -8.29 -6.55
CA ARG A 195 11.46 -8.01 -6.01
C ARG A 195 12.52 -8.68 -6.87
N GLY A 196 13.36 -7.88 -7.52
CA GLY A 196 14.49 -8.35 -8.33
C GLY A 196 14.13 -8.89 -9.71
N SER A 197 12.86 -8.82 -10.16
CA SER A 197 12.44 -9.36 -11.47
C SER A 197 11.66 -8.37 -12.33
N GLY A 198 11.56 -7.09 -11.94
CA GLY A 198 10.81 -6.06 -12.65
C GLY A 198 9.31 -6.22 -12.54
N ALA A 199 8.57 -5.78 -13.54
CA ALA A 199 7.13 -5.90 -13.60
C ALA A 199 6.70 -7.02 -14.55
N PHE A 200 5.56 -7.65 -14.28
CA PHE A 200 4.92 -8.59 -15.17
C PHE A 200 3.52 -8.10 -15.53
N ARG A 201 3.22 -8.13 -16.82
CA ARG A 201 1.87 -7.98 -17.34
C ARG A 201 1.30 -9.38 -17.55
N PHE A 202 0.36 -9.78 -16.71
CA PHE A 202 -0.18 -11.15 -16.67
C PHE A 202 -1.62 -11.17 -17.16
N ASN A 203 -1.95 -12.14 -18.03
CA ASN A 203 -3.32 -12.37 -18.48
C ASN A 203 -3.97 -13.43 -17.59
N MET A 204 -5.02 -13.03 -16.84
CA MET A 204 -5.71 -13.87 -15.86
C MET A 204 -6.51 -15.02 -16.46
N TYR A 205 -6.87 -14.95 -17.75
CA TYR A 205 -7.61 -16.02 -18.44
C TYR A 205 -6.69 -17.06 -19.05
N THR A 206 -5.67 -16.61 -19.76
CA THR A 206 -4.76 -17.51 -20.49
C THR A 206 -3.60 -17.99 -19.66
N GLY A 207 -3.25 -17.27 -18.58
CA GLY A 207 -2.03 -17.49 -17.80
C GLY A 207 -0.75 -17.03 -18.52
N SER A 208 -0.87 -16.42 -19.69
CA SER A 208 0.29 -15.87 -20.41
C SER A 208 0.78 -14.58 -19.75
N TYR A 209 2.06 -14.30 -19.87
CA TYR A 209 2.66 -13.11 -19.29
C TYR A 209 3.75 -12.51 -20.18
N GLN A 210 3.99 -11.21 -19.94
CA GLN A 210 5.13 -10.48 -20.48
C GLN A 210 5.90 -9.88 -19.30
N ASN A 211 7.22 -10.13 -19.25
CA ASN A 211 8.10 -9.49 -18.28
C ASN A 211 8.57 -8.13 -18.82
N ILE A 212 8.32 -7.08 -18.08
CA ILE A 212 8.70 -5.71 -18.40
C ILE A 212 9.91 -5.34 -17.54
N ARG A 213 11.02 -5.08 -18.18
CA ARG A 213 12.28 -4.67 -17.57
C ARG A 213 12.56 -3.21 -17.90
N PHE A 214 12.80 -2.41 -16.88
CA PHE A 214 13.10 -0.98 -17.02
C PHE A 214 14.63 -0.78 -17.06
N ASN A 215 15.25 -1.20 -18.17
CA ASN A 215 16.68 -1.11 -18.36
C ASN A 215 17.01 -0.02 -19.39
N LYS A 216 17.92 0.89 -19.01
CA LYS A 216 18.43 1.94 -19.90
C LYS A 216 19.91 2.16 -19.60
N VAL A 217 20.72 2.44 -20.64
CA VAL A 217 22.14 2.75 -20.48
C VAL A 217 22.30 3.97 -19.54
N GLY A 218 23.15 3.81 -18.52
CA GLY A 218 23.41 4.88 -17.53
C GLY A 218 22.38 4.97 -16.39
N ILE A 219 21.41 4.08 -16.34
CA ILE A 219 20.44 3.97 -15.22
C ILE A 219 20.56 2.58 -14.60
N PRO A 220 20.65 2.44 -13.28
CA PRO A 220 20.59 1.13 -12.63
C PRO A 220 19.33 0.36 -13.05
N PRO A 221 19.38 -0.97 -13.18
CA PRO A 221 18.19 -1.76 -13.46
C PRO A 221 17.11 -1.55 -12.40
N ILE A 222 15.89 -1.22 -12.83
CA ILE A 222 14.74 -1.04 -11.94
C ILE A 222 14.04 -2.39 -11.85
N ASP A 223 14.53 -3.24 -10.96
CA ASP A 223 14.05 -4.62 -10.81
C ASP A 223 13.14 -4.82 -9.60
N ASP A 224 13.21 -3.95 -8.58
CA ASP A 224 12.33 -3.96 -7.40
C ASP A 224 11.13 -3.03 -7.63
N ILE A 225 9.96 -3.59 -7.87
CA ILE A 225 8.71 -2.84 -8.04
C ILE A 225 7.86 -3.01 -6.78
N LEU A 226 7.78 -1.94 -5.99
CA LEU A 226 7.13 -1.94 -4.68
C LEU A 226 5.64 -1.56 -4.77
N CYS A 227 5.28 -0.68 -5.70
CA CYS A 227 3.89 -0.28 -5.90
C CYS A 227 3.60 0.03 -7.38
N ILE A 228 2.33 -0.12 -7.77
CA ILE A 228 1.85 0.11 -9.13
C ILE A 228 0.56 0.94 -9.04
N LEU A 229 0.44 1.95 -9.90
CA LEU A 229 -0.75 2.78 -10.02
C LEU A 229 -1.00 3.12 -11.49
N LYS A 230 -2.25 3.09 -11.91
CA LYS A 230 -2.71 3.73 -13.14
C LYS A 230 -3.48 4.97 -12.74
N ASP A 231 -3.02 6.14 -13.17
CA ASP A 231 -3.64 7.41 -12.82
C ASP A 231 -4.91 7.69 -13.64
N SER A 232 -5.65 8.72 -13.27
CA SER A 232 -6.90 9.14 -13.94
C SER A 232 -6.71 9.47 -15.42
N LYS A 233 -5.49 9.86 -15.84
CA LYS A 233 -5.10 10.09 -17.24
C LYS A 233 -4.58 8.84 -17.95
N GLN A 234 -4.82 7.65 -17.35
CA GLN A 234 -4.43 6.35 -17.91
C GLN A 234 -2.91 6.11 -18.01
N ARG A 235 -2.08 6.92 -17.35
CA ARG A 235 -0.64 6.70 -17.26
C ARG A 235 -0.34 5.64 -16.21
N LEU A 236 0.52 4.68 -16.53
CA LEU A 236 0.90 3.59 -15.63
C LEU A 236 2.23 3.92 -14.96
N TRP A 237 2.20 3.93 -13.62
CA TRP A 237 3.29 4.31 -12.75
C TRP A 237 3.78 3.13 -11.93
N PHE A 238 5.10 3.06 -11.73
CA PHE A 238 5.79 2.07 -10.93
C PHE A 238 6.68 2.78 -9.91
N GLY A 239 6.41 2.54 -8.63
CA GLY A 239 7.30 2.95 -7.54
C GLY A 239 8.28 1.83 -7.22
N SER A 240 9.53 2.17 -7.00
CA SER A 240 10.63 1.22 -6.82
C SER A 240 11.63 1.70 -5.77
N SER A 241 12.65 0.89 -5.50
CA SER A 241 13.82 1.29 -4.71
C SER A 241 14.73 2.29 -5.44
N TYR A 242 14.46 2.57 -6.71
CA TYR A 242 15.28 3.42 -7.58
C TYR A 242 14.53 4.63 -8.14
N GLY A 243 13.36 4.93 -7.61
CA GLY A 243 12.57 6.09 -7.99
C GLY A 243 11.17 5.74 -8.48
N LEU A 244 10.57 6.74 -9.13
CA LEU A 244 9.28 6.66 -9.77
C LEU A 244 9.47 6.49 -11.28
N THR A 245 8.76 5.53 -11.90
CA THR A 245 8.85 5.27 -13.33
C THR A 245 7.47 5.29 -13.97
N ARG A 246 7.31 6.07 -15.04
CA ARG A 246 6.13 6.05 -15.91
C ARG A 246 6.41 5.15 -17.11
N LEU A 247 5.52 4.20 -17.36
CA LEU A 247 5.55 3.41 -18.60
C LEU A 247 4.92 4.23 -19.73
N ASP A 248 5.72 4.56 -20.75
CA ASP A 248 5.27 5.36 -21.89
C ASP A 248 4.70 4.46 -23.00
N SER A 249 5.40 3.35 -23.29
CA SER A 249 4.92 2.33 -24.22
C SER A 249 5.60 0.98 -23.98
N TYR A 250 4.95 -0.10 -24.36
CA TYR A 250 5.54 -1.42 -24.36
C TYR A 250 5.07 -2.22 -25.57
N GLN A 251 6.01 -2.90 -26.21
CA GLN A 251 5.80 -3.87 -27.27
C GLN A 251 6.59 -5.14 -26.93
N LYS A 252 6.44 -6.19 -27.73
CA LYS A 252 7.05 -7.49 -27.46
C LYS A 252 8.56 -7.41 -27.16
N ASP A 253 9.27 -6.53 -27.87
CA ASP A 253 10.74 -6.40 -27.80
C ASP A 253 11.22 -4.96 -27.47
N SER A 254 10.31 -4.06 -27.11
CA SER A 254 10.64 -2.64 -26.83
C SER A 254 9.80 -2.10 -25.68
N VAL A 255 10.47 -1.50 -24.72
CA VAL A 255 9.86 -0.78 -23.58
C VAL A 255 10.40 0.63 -23.57
N SER A 256 9.49 1.61 -23.61
CA SER A 256 9.80 3.03 -23.42
C SER A 256 9.24 3.50 -22.08
N PHE A 257 10.04 4.23 -21.34
CA PHE A 257 9.66 4.71 -20.00
C PHE A 257 10.38 6.02 -19.63
N THR A 258 9.75 6.79 -18.77
CA THR A 258 10.32 7.98 -18.14
C THR A 258 10.54 7.69 -16.66
N SER A 259 11.77 7.90 -16.16
CA SER A 259 12.13 7.69 -14.76
C SER A 259 12.46 9.00 -14.08
N TYR A 260 12.02 9.11 -12.84
CA TYR A 260 12.28 10.21 -11.91
C TYR A 260 13.08 9.66 -10.73
N SER A 261 14.21 10.28 -10.47
CA SER A 261 15.14 9.96 -9.37
C SER A 261 15.61 11.24 -8.69
N GLU A 262 16.42 11.13 -7.65
CA GLU A 262 16.98 12.29 -6.96
C GLU A 262 17.71 13.25 -7.91
N ASN A 263 18.39 12.72 -8.93
CA ASN A 263 19.04 13.53 -9.97
C ASN A 263 18.05 14.34 -10.82
N LYS A 264 16.75 14.02 -10.75
CA LYS A 264 15.67 14.75 -11.44
C LYS A 264 14.71 15.42 -10.46
N GLY A 265 15.15 15.70 -9.23
CA GLY A 265 14.37 16.43 -8.24
C GLY A 265 13.42 15.58 -7.38
N LEU A 266 13.40 14.26 -7.52
CA LEU A 266 12.67 13.39 -6.60
C LEU A 266 13.34 13.46 -5.22
N PRO A 267 12.63 13.77 -4.12
CA PRO A 267 13.25 13.95 -2.81
C PRO A 267 13.88 12.69 -2.19
N ASN A 268 13.41 11.51 -2.60
CA ASN A 268 13.97 10.23 -2.16
C ASN A 268 13.69 9.15 -3.21
N ASN A 269 14.65 8.29 -3.48
CA ASN A 269 14.53 7.26 -4.51
C ASN A 269 13.64 6.07 -4.13
N THR A 270 13.45 5.77 -2.85
CA THR A 270 12.61 4.63 -2.45
C THR A 270 11.16 5.06 -2.36
N ILE A 271 10.30 4.48 -3.19
CA ILE A 271 8.86 4.72 -3.22
C ILE A 271 8.13 3.46 -2.78
N HIS A 272 7.64 3.45 -1.54
CA HIS A 272 6.98 2.31 -0.90
C HIS A 272 5.51 2.16 -1.29
N GLY A 273 4.83 3.27 -1.52
CA GLY A 273 3.41 3.30 -1.85
C GLY A 273 3.02 4.53 -2.62
N MET A 274 1.91 4.44 -3.36
CA MET A 274 1.46 5.51 -4.25
C MET A 274 -0.06 5.52 -4.36
N LYS A 275 -0.66 6.72 -4.28
CA LYS A 275 -2.08 6.99 -4.55
C LYS A 275 -2.25 8.32 -5.25
N GLU A 276 -3.35 8.46 -6.01
CA GLU A 276 -3.72 9.69 -6.71
C GLU A 276 -4.82 10.42 -5.92
N ASP A 277 -4.70 11.77 -5.81
CA ASP A 277 -5.76 12.61 -5.27
C ASP A 277 -6.76 13.03 -6.37
N SER A 278 -7.88 13.64 -5.97
CA SER A 278 -8.92 14.13 -6.91
C SER A 278 -8.45 15.22 -7.86
N ARG A 279 -7.30 15.83 -7.61
CA ARG A 279 -6.66 16.86 -8.44
C ARG A 279 -5.64 16.29 -9.42
N GLY A 280 -5.42 14.97 -9.39
CA GLY A 280 -4.45 14.27 -10.25
C GLY A 280 -3.00 14.33 -9.76
N ASN A 281 -2.76 14.75 -8.51
CA ASN A 281 -1.42 14.64 -7.92
C ASN A 281 -1.20 13.23 -7.39
N LEU A 282 0.00 12.70 -7.54
CA LEU A 282 0.41 11.46 -6.93
C LEU A 282 1.01 11.72 -5.55
N TRP A 283 0.53 11.00 -4.56
CA TRP A 283 1.05 10.99 -3.21
C TRP A 283 1.87 9.73 -3.00
N LEU A 284 3.16 9.91 -2.68
CA LEU A 284 4.16 8.86 -2.61
C LEU A 284 4.69 8.78 -1.18
N SER A 285 4.76 7.58 -0.61
CA SER A 285 5.47 7.36 0.64
C SER A 285 6.92 6.93 0.38
N SER A 286 7.84 7.47 1.18
CA SER A 286 9.28 7.24 1.02
C SER A 286 9.98 7.05 2.37
N ASN A 287 11.30 6.79 2.36
CA ASN A 287 12.11 6.70 3.59
C ASN A 287 12.21 8.04 4.33
N THR A 288 11.94 9.16 3.67
CA THR A 288 12.17 10.51 4.24
C THR A 288 10.90 11.33 4.37
N GLY A 289 9.73 10.70 4.27
CA GLY A 289 8.44 11.35 4.38
C GLY A 289 7.49 11.06 3.21
N ILE A 290 6.51 11.93 3.04
CA ILE A 290 5.53 11.87 1.95
C ILE A 290 5.92 12.88 0.87
N ILE A 291 5.78 12.49 -0.38
CA ILE A 291 6.06 13.32 -1.54
C ILE A 291 4.76 13.49 -2.31
N GLN A 292 4.37 14.74 -2.55
CA GLN A 292 3.35 15.09 -3.53
C GLN A 292 4.04 15.33 -4.87
N PHE A 293 3.60 14.68 -5.90
CA PHE A 293 4.10 14.85 -7.27
C PHE A 293 2.95 15.27 -8.19
N ASN A 294 3.12 16.36 -8.88
CA ASN A 294 2.20 16.75 -9.95
C ASN A 294 2.76 16.26 -11.29
N PRO A 295 2.13 15.24 -11.92
CA PRO A 295 2.67 14.64 -13.14
C PRO A 295 2.61 15.52 -14.40
N ASP A 296 1.84 16.61 -14.38
CA ASP A 296 1.70 17.50 -15.52
C ASP A 296 2.75 18.61 -15.51
N SER A 297 3.04 19.15 -14.33
CA SER A 297 4.10 20.17 -14.15
C SER A 297 5.46 19.56 -13.78
N GLU A 298 5.50 18.26 -13.47
CA GLU A 298 6.66 17.51 -12.99
C GLU A 298 7.30 18.09 -11.70
N VAL A 299 6.45 18.72 -10.85
CA VAL A 299 6.90 19.34 -9.60
C VAL A 299 6.71 18.39 -8.44
N PHE A 300 7.75 18.26 -7.61
CA PHE A 300 7.75 17.51 -6.36
C PHE A 300 7.67 18.45 -5.16
N ARG A 301 6.87 18.08 -4.14
CA ARG A 301 6.85 18.72 -2.82
C ARG A 301 7.00 17.64 -1.75
N GLN A 302 7.90 17.83 -0.80
CA GLN A 302 8.14 16.89 0.28
C GLN A 302 7.52 17.37 1.59
N TYR A 303 6.91 16.41 2.30
CA TYR A 303 6.36 16.59 3.64
C TYR A 303 7.07 15.62 4.61
N ASN A 304 7.51 16.12 5.74
CA ASN A 304 8.26 15.38 6.75
C ASN A 304 7.95 15.92 8.16
N TYR A 305 8.75 15.56 9.16
CA TYR A 305 8.55 16.03 10.54
C TYR A 305 8.50 17.57 10.67
N LYS A 306 9.21 18.32 9.81
CA LYS A 306 9.16 19.80 9.81
C LYS A 306 7.83 20.35 9.32
N THR A 307 7.06 19.55 8.62
CA THR A 307 5.75 19.90 8.06
C THR A 307 4.58 19.22 8.80
N GLY A 308 4.83 18.68 10.01
CA GLY A 308 3.79 18.12 10.89
C GLY A 308 3.51 16.63 10.69
N LEU A 309 4.43 15.87 10.08
CA LEU A 309 4.35 14.42 10.04
C LEU A 309 4.97 13.82 11.31
N ASP A 310 4.17 13.13 12.12
CA ASP A 310 4.65 12.34 13.26
C ASP A 310 5.08 10.92 12.86
N VAL A 311 4.66 10.47 11.67
CA VAL A 311 5.04 9.20 11.08
C VAL A 311 6.05 9.47 9.96
N PHE A 312 7.17 8.83 10.02
CA PHE A 312 8.26 8.92 9.06
C PHE A 312 8.83 7.52 8.83
N GLU A 313 9.54 7.31 7.73
CA GLU A 313 10.04 6.00 7.32
C GLU A 313 8.90 4.99 7.10
N PHE A 314 8.35 5.06 5.90
CA PHE A 314 7.17 4.30 5.52
C PHE A 314 7.52 2.86 5.13
N SER A 315 6.53 1.98 5.23
CA SER A 315 6.69 0.55 4.97
C SER A 315 6.14 0.16 3.59
N ASP A 316 6.76 -0.85 2.97
CA ASP A 316 6.23 -1.47 1.75
C ASP A 316 4.79 -1.96 1.97
N ASN A 317 3.94 -1.81 0.95
CA ASN A 317 2.52 -2.16 0.94
C ASN A 317 1.62 -1.40 1.94
N ALA A 318 2.18 -0.55 2.80
CA ALA A 318 1.42 0.21 3.79
C ALA A 318 0.83 1.49 3.20
N TYR A 319 0.04 1.38 2.14
CA TYR A 319 -0.66 2.50 1.52
C TYR A 319 -2.07 2.10 1.10
N TYR A 320 -3.02 3.01 1.30
CA TYR A 320 -4.42 2.74 1.05
C TYR A 320 -5.18 4.02 0.76
N GLN A 321 -6.21 3.94 -0.08
CA GLN A 321 -7.16 5.02 -0.28
C GLN A 321 -8.56 4.50 0.04
N SER A 322 -9.23 5.17 0.96
CA SER A 322 -10.57 4.77 1.39
C SER A 322 -11.59 5.04 0.29
N PRO A 323 -12.31 4.04 -0.20
CA PRO A 323 -13.40 4.26 -1.15
C PRO A 323 -14.62 4.96 -0.50
N PHE A 324 -14.65 5.01 0.83
CA PHE A 324 -15.75 5.60 1.59
C PHE A 324 -15.56 7.10 1.83
N THR A 325 -14.30 7.54 1.95
CA THR A 325 -13.98 8.92 2.36
C THR A 325 -13.00 9.64 1.43
N GLY A 326 -12.43 8.96 0.44
CA GLY A 326 -11.34 9.48 -0.40
C GLY A 326 -10.00 9.63 0.32
N SER A 327 -9.95 9.52 1.64
CA SER A 327 -8.73 9.73 2.43
C SER A 327 -7.60 8.78 2.01
N ILE A 328 -6.39 9.31 1.87
CA ILE A 328 -5.19 8.56 1.50
C ILE A 328 -4.35 8.30 2.74
N PHE A 329 -4.00 7.04 2.98
CA PHE A 329 -3.27 6.57 4.15
C PHE A 329 -1.91 6.03 3.79
N PHE A 330 -0.92 6.28 4.68
CA PHE A 330 0.40 5.68 4.61
C PHE A 330 0.84 5.21 6.00
N GLY A 331 1.33 3.98 6.08
CA GLY A 331 1.83 3.35 7.29
C GLY A 331 3.35 3.29 7.35
N GLY A 332 3.89 3.48 8.54
CA GLY A 332 5.32 3.48 8.77
C GLY A 332 5.72 2.74 10.04
N ILE A 333 6.97 2.92 10.43
CA ILE A 333 7.58 2.20 11.57
C ILE A 333 6.91 2.51 12.91
N ASN A 334 6.35 3.71 13.07
CA ASN A 334 5.81 4.20 14.34
C ASN A 334 4.31 4.54 14.29
N GLY A 335 3.59 4.27 13.18
CA GLY A 335 2.18 4.56 13.09
C GLY A 335 1.61 4.67 11.68
N VAL A 336 0.53 5.39 11.56
CA VAL A 336 -0.16 5.68 10.30
C VAL A 336 -0.45 7.18 10.20
N VAL A 337 -0.32 7.71 8.99
CA VAL A 337 -0.72 9.07 8.64
C VAL A 337 -1.74 9.01 7.52
N TRP A 338 -2.67 9.95 7.52
CA TRP A 338 -3.57 10.11 6.38
C TRP A 338 -3.83 11.59 6.09
N LEU A 339 -4.18 11.85 4.84
CA LEU A 339 -4.65 13.15 4.37
C LEU A 339 -6.10 13.03 3.90
N GLN A 340 -6.87 14.09 4.15
CA GLN A 340 -8.22 14.25 3.64
C GLN A 340 -8.16 15.20 2.44
N GLU A 341 -8.77 14.86 1.34
CA GLU A 341 -8.75 15.69 0.13
C GLU A 341 -9.32 17.09 0.38
N ASP A 342 -10.37 17.20 1.19
CA ASP A 342 -11.04 18.48 1.50
C ASP A 342 -10.19 19.43 2.36
N SER A 343 -9.16 18.93 3.01
CA SER A 343 -8.26 19.73 3.88
C SER A 343 -7.04 20.29 3.14
N ILE A 344 -6.87 19.96 1.86
CA ILE A 344 -5.75 20.42 1.04
C ILE A 344 -6.08 21.81 0.47
N THR A 345 -5.85 22.84 1.26
CA THR A 345 -5.92 24.24 0.77
C THR A 345 -4.55 24.66 0.24
N GLU A 346 -4.47 25.05 -1.03
CA GLU A 346 -3.27 25.67 -1.56
C GLU A 346 -3.10 27.08 -0.98
N ASN A 347 -1.96 27.33 -0.37
CA ASN A 347 -1.57 28.72 -0.06
C ASN A 347 -1.19 29.44 -1.36
N LYS A 348 -2.08 30.28 -1.86
CA LYS A 348 -1.87 31.08 -3.08
C LYS A 348 -1.08 32.37 -2.84
N MET A 349 -0.57 32.62 -1.65
CA MET A 349 0.30 33.77 -1.40
C MET A 349 1.68 33.49 -1.99
N VAL A 350 1.96 34.09 -3.12
CA VAL A 350 3.32 34.30 -3.62
C VAL A 350 3.90 35.44 -2.76
N PRO A 351 5.06 35.27 -2.09
CA PRO A 351 5.73 36.40 -1.47
C PRO A 351 6.11 37.42 -2.57
N GLU A 352 5.73 38.66 -2.40
CA GLU A 352 6.23 39.77 -3.20
C GLU A 352 7.73 39.94 -3.02
#